data_0022ee54e79b23d61dbf11b3a808ceaf
#
_entry.id   0022ee54e79b23d61dbf11b3a808ceaf
#
_cell.length_a   1.000
_cell.length_b   1.000
_cell.length_c   1.000
_cell.angle_alpha   90.00
_cell.angle_beta   90.00
_cell.angle_gamma   90.00
#
_symmetry.space_group_name_H-M   'P 1'
#
loop_
_entity.id
_entity.type
_entity.pdbx_description
1 polymer ?
#
loop_
_entity_poly.entity_id
_entity_poly.type
_entity_poly.pdbx_seq_one_letter_code
_entity_poly.pdbx_strand_id
1 'polypeptide(L)'
;MDRRTAIGLGLAAAVARPALADTLVVGDGVLPGDPKENILLWPGLPPGGEGLSLPPIRVHNHEPPFLTPTDRAIDRIGLPVMNVFRPDKPDGSAMIIAPGGGYSREMLDFEGMDVARRFNGAGITCFVLRYRLPGEGWANRQHVPLQDAQRAMRLVRGNAARYGLDEAHIGFMGFSAGGHLAASIATCFDDNVYKAVDAFDQVDARPSFSVPMYPVITLGEGAHVGSRNNLLGPNPSKELVDFYSLQTRVLADTPPTFIAVAADDTVVLPLPNALAYYTALQVSRVPSEIHLFEAGGHGFGLARTVGRPTAAWPDMLLRWGASHGFFKNAVL
;
A
#
# COMPACT_ATOMS: atom_id res chain seq x y z
N MET A 1 -0.52 47.42 -46.29
CA MET A 1 0.23 46.19 -45.94
C MET A 1 -0.30 45.71 -44.62
N ASP A 2 -1.18 44.74 -44.66
CA ASP A 2 -2.01 44.29 -43.58
C ASP A 2 -1.41 43.02 -42.97
N ARG A 3 -1.07 43.03 -41.68
CA ARG A 3 -0.57 41.86 -40.94
C ARG A 3 -1.69 41.33 -40.08
N ARG A 4 -2.42 40.34 -40.59
CA ARG A 4 -3.38 39.57 -39.81
C ARG A 4 -2.66 38.60 -38.86
N THR A 5 -2.81 38.85 -37.58
CA THR A 5 -2.38 37.97 -36.51
C THR A 5 -3.39 36.84 -36.40
N ALA A 6 -2.98 35.62 -36.72
CA ALA A 6 -3.80 34.43 -36.50
C ALA A 6 -3.64 33.98 -35.03
N ILE A 7 -4.71 34.11 -34.24
CA ILE A 7 -4.80 33.56 -32.89
C ILE A 7 -5.21 32.10 -33.06
N GLY A 8 -4.25 31.19 -32.84
CA GLY A 8 -4.56 29.78 -32.75
C GLY A 8 -5.27 29.45 -31.44
N LEU A 9 -6.56 29.16 -31.50
CA LEU A 9 -7.28 28.49 -30.39
C LEU A 9 -6.79 27.04 -30.31
N GLY A 10 -5.97 26.75 -29.29
CA GLY A 10 -5.69 25.39 -28.88
C GLY A 10 -6.95 24.80 -28.24
N LEU A 11 -7.63 23.89 -28.94
CA LEU A 11 -8.61 23.01 -28.31
C LEU A 11 -7.84 22.08 -27.34
N ALA A 12 -7.97 22.35 -26.04
CA ALA A 12 -7.65 21.35 -25.03
C ALA A 12 -8.72 20.25 -25.16
N ALA A 13 -8.35 19.12 -25.73
CA ALA A 13 -9.19 17.91 -25.68
C ALA A 13 -9.32 17.50 -24.22
N ALA A 14 -10.46 17.77 -23.63
CA ALA A 14 -10.83 17.19 -22.34
C ALA A 14 -10.92 15.66 -22.57
N VAL A 15 -9.93 14.93 -22.07
CA VAL A 15 -9.99 13.47 -22.01
C VAL A 15 -11.14 13.15 -21.07
N ALA A 16 -12.27 12.68 -21.63
CA ALA A 16 -13.41 12.23 -20.86
C ALA A 16 -12.94 11.08 -19.95
N ARG A 17 -12.89 11.33 -18.65
CA ARG A 17 -12.62 10.29 -17.65
C ARG A 17 -13.73 9.25 -17.76
N PRO A 18 -13.41 7.95 -17.85
CA PRO A 18 -14.44 6.93 -17.87
C PRO A 18 -15.24 7.03 -16.55
N ALA A 19 -16.55 7.25 -16.68
CA ALA A 19 -17.45 7.03 -15.56
C ALA A 19 -17.32 5.56 -15.17
N LEU A 20 -17.07 5.29 -13.87
CA LEU A 20 -17.19 3.93 -13.35
C LEU A 20 -18.59 3.43 -13.71
N ALA A 21 -18.65 2.42 -14.57
CA ALA A 21 -19.77 1.50 -14.51
C ALA A 21 -19.79 0.95 -13.07
N ASP A 22 -20.96 0.92 -12.44
CA ASP A 22 -21.17 0.47 -11.05
C ASP A 22 -20.54 -0.91 -10.80
N THR A 23 -19.25 -0.96 -10.53
CA THR A 23 -18.53 -2.17 -10.14
C THR A 23 -18.36 -2.21 -8.63
N LEU A 24 -19.42 -1.84 -7.92
CA LEU A 24 -19.59 -2.23 -6.54
C LEU A 24 -20.17 -3.64 -6.57
N VAL A 25 -19.33 -4.63 -6.71
CA VAL A 25 -19.76 -6.02 -6.48
C VAL A 25 -19.81 -6.23 -4.98
N VAL A 26 -21.00 -6.09 -4.45
CA VAL A 26 -21.38 -6.68 -3.18
C VAL A 26 -21.60 -8.15 -3.45
N GLY A 27 -20.56 -8.96 -3.30
CA GLY A 27 -20.59 -10.41 -3.52
C GLY A 27 -19.21 -10.99 -3.21
N ASP A 28 -19.12 -12.19 -2.87
CA ASP A 28 -17.99 -13.15 -2.72
C ASP A 28 -16.64 -12.70 -2.08
N GLY A 29 -16.42 -11.44 -1.81
CA GLY A 29 -15.22 -10.91 -1.16
C GLY A 29 -15.48 -10.28 0.21
N VAL A 30 -16.73 -10.17 0.66
CA VAL A 30 -17.09 -9.54 1.93
C VAL A 30 -17.03 -10.57 3.05
N LEU A 31 -16.19 -10.31 4.05
CA LEU A 31 -16.08 -11.12 5.24
C LEU A 31 -16.94 -10.52 6.38
N PRO A 32 -17.43 -11.32 7.31
CA PRO A 32 -18.11 -10.79 8.50
C PRO A 32 -17.25 -9.74 9.20
N GLY A 33 -17.83 -8.56 9.46
CA GLY A 33 -17.13 -7.43 10.08
C GLY A 33 -16.44 -6.47 9.11
N ASP A 34 -16.44 -6.75 7.81
CA ASP A 34 -15.95 -5.81 6.79
C ASP A 34 -16.89 -4.60 6.64
N PRO A 35 -16.36 -3.44 6.18
CA PRO A 35 -17.20 -2.34 5.74
C PRO A 35 -18.06 -2.79 4.54
N LYS A 36 -19.23 -2.13 4.39
CA LYS A 36 -20.16 -2.47 3.32
C LYS A 36 -19.67 -2.12 1.93
N GLU A 37 -18.78 -1.15 1.82
CA GLU A 37 -18.23 -0.68 0.55
C GLU A 37 -16.90 -1.36 0.26
N ASN A 38 -16.85 -2.04 -0.90
CA ASN A 38 -15.67 -2.72 -1.40
C ASN A 38 -15.46 -2.41 -2.87
N ILE A 39 -14.21 -2.37 -3.31
CA ILE A 39 -13.82 -2.15 -4.70
C ILE A 39 -13.07 -3.38 -5.19
N LEU A 40 -13.59 -4.04 -6.21
CA LEU A 40 -12.83 -5.06 -6.94
C LEU A 40 -11.67 -4.42 -7.69
N LEU A 41 -10.48 -4.99 -7.59
CA LEU A 41 -9.33 -4.48 -8.31
C LEU A 41 -9.42 -4.76 -9.83
N TRP A 42 -9.88 -5.91 -10.20
CA TRP A 42 -9.86 -6.36 -11.59
C TRP A 42 -11.27 -6.57 -12.13
N PRO A 43 -11.56 -6.14 -13.36
CA PRO A 43 -12.90 -6.30 -13.96
C PRO A 43 -13.21 -7.76 -14.36
N GLY A 44 -12.25 -8.65 -14.25
CA GLY A 44 -12.32 -10.07 -14.57
C GLY A 44 -11.23 -10.85 -13.88
N LEU A 45 -10.70 -11.87 -14.53
CA LEU A 45 -9.61 -12.67 -14.00
C LEU A 45 -8.37 -11.80 -13.79
N PRO A 46 -7.78 -11.77 -12.57
CA PRO A 46 -6.55 -11.04 -12.33
C PRO A 46 -5.39 -11.56 -13.18
N PRO A 47 -4.41 -10.71 -13.56
CA PRO A 47 -3.25 -11.14 -14.35
C PRO A 47 -2.50 -12.32 -13.72
N GLY A 48 -2.17 -13.33 -14.52
CA GLY A 48 -1.49 -14.53 -14.03
C GLY A 48 -2.38 -15.56 -13.37
N GLY A 49 -3.71 -15.41 -13.48
CA GLY A 49 -4.70 -16.35 -12.92
C GLY A 49 -5.22 -17.37 -13.92
N GLU A 50 -4.71 -17.38 -15.16
CA GLU A 50 -5.16 -18.31 -16.21
C GLU A 50 -4.99 -19.77 -15.78
N GLY A 51 -6.10 -20.49 -15.70
CA GLY A 51 -6.13 -21.89 -15.26
C GLY A 51 -5.96 -22.11 -13.76
N LEU A 52 -5.83 -21.04 -12.96
CA LEU A 52 -5.75 -21.14 -11.52
C LEU A 52 -7.15 -21.26 -10.91
N SER A 53 -7.31 -22.25 -10.02
CA SER A 53 -8.52 -22.41 -9.19
C SER A 53 -8.09 -22.35 -7.73
N LEU A 54 -8.41 -21.26 -7.05
CA LEU A 54 -8.15 -21.13 -5.62
C LEU A 54 -9.37 -21.61 -4.82
N PRO A 55 -9.14 -22.30 -3.70
CA PRO A 55 -10.19 -22.53 -2.74
C PRO A 55 -10.70 -21.19 -2.18
N PRO A 56 -11.90 -21.18 -1.56
CA PRO A 56 -12.41 -19.98 -0.91
C PRO A 56 -11.40 -19.38 0.06
N ILE A 57 -11.46 -18.04 0.20
CA ILE A 57 -10.64 -17.31 1.16
C ILE A 57 -10.71 -17.97 2.54
N ARG A 58 -9.56 -18.13 3.17
CA ARG A 58 -9.47 -18.72 4.51
C ARG A 58 -9.23 -17.62 5.53
N VAL A 59 -10.06 -17.60 6.56
CA VAL A 59 -9.96 -16.69 7.69
C VAL A 59 -9.39 -17.43 8.89
N HIS A 60 -8.33 -16.90 9.44
CA HIS A 60 -7.74 -17.31 10.70
C HIS A 60 -8.09 -16.27 11.76
N ASN A 61 -8.83 -16.66 12.78
CA ASN A 61 -9.08 -15.79 13.93
C ASN A 61 -8.00 -16.04 14.97
N HIS A 62 -7.32 -14.99 15.36
CA HIS A 62 -6.38 -15.00 16.47
C HIS A 62 -7.10 -14.51 17.74
N GLU A 63 -6.73 -15.07 18.91
CA GLU A 63 -7.15 -14.52 20.19
C GLU A 63 -6.62 -13.10 20.31
N PRO A 64 -7.48 -12.09 20.49
CA PRO A 64 -7.01 -10.72 20.51
C PRO A 64 -6.29 -10.41 21.82
N PRO A 65 -5.10 -9.82 21.78
CA PRO A 65 -4.73 -8.89 22.83
C PRO A 65 -5.20 -7.47 22.51
N PHE A 66 -6.20 -7.21 21.60
CA PHE A 66 -6.19 -6.01 20.77
C PHE A 66 -7.52 -5.25 20.74
N LEU A 67 -7.51 -4.10 20.02
CA LEU A 67 -8.53 -3.06 20.02
C LEU A 67 -9.89 -3.50 19.47
N THR A 68 -9.94 -4.62 18.75
CA THR A 68 -11.17 -5.16 18.18
C THR A 68 -11.45 -6.59 18.67
N PRO A 69 -12.73 -7.02 18.70
CA PRO A 69 -13.10 -8.37 19.11
C PRO A 69 -12.63 -9.47 18.16
N THR A 70 -12.12 -9.11 16.98
CA THR A 70 -11.64 -10.05 15.97
C THR A 70 -10.29 -9.59 15.46
N ASP A 71 -9.29 -10.47 15.53
CA ASP A 71 -8.00 -10.30 14.87
C ASP A 71 -7.90 -11.32 13.75
N ARG A 72 -8.42 -10.96 12.58
CA ARG A 72 -8.43 -11.84 11.41
C ARG A 72 -7.13 -11.73 10.63
N ALA A 73 -6.52 -12.90 10.37
CA ALA A 73 -5.59 -13.04 9.27
C ALA A 73 -6.23 -13.84 8.14
N ILE A 74 -5.91 -13.52 6.89
CA ILE A 74 -6.50 -14.16 5.72
C ILE A 74 -5.45 -14.68 4.75
N ASP A 75 -5.78 -15.74 4.03
CA ASP A 75 -5.05 -16.23 2.87
C ASP A 75 -6.03 -16.78 1.81
N ARG A 76 -5.52 -17.30 0.69
CA ARG A 76 -6.29 -17.74 -0.48
C ARG A 76 -7.08 -16.60 -1.10
N ILE A 77 -6.38 -15.51 -1.38
CA ILE A 77 -6.97 -14.28 -1.90
C ILE A 77 -7.09 -14.39 -3.43
N GLY A 78 -8.10 -15.10 -3.90
CA GLY A 78 -8.40 -15.24 -5.33
C GLY A 78 -9.06 -14.01 -5.95
N LEU A 79 -9.73 -13.21 -5.12
CA LEU A 79 -10.41 -11.99 -5.51
C LEU A 79 -9.85 -10.80 -4.72
N PRO A 80 -8.85 -10.09 -5.27
CA PRO A 80 -8.28 -8.92 -4.59
C PRO A 80 -9.27 -7.75 -4.61
N VAL A 81 -9.44 -7.12 -3.44
CA VAL A 81 -10.38 -6.01 -3.23
C VAL A 81 -9.77 -4.94 -2.35
N MET A 82 -10.35 -3.75 -2.34
CA MET A 82 -10.14 -2.74 -1.32
C MET A 82 -11.40 -2.56 -0.47
N ASN A 83 -11.28 -2.66 0.84
CA ASN A 83 -12.35 -2.30 1.77
C ASN A 83 -12.29 -0.79 2.03
N VAL A 84 -13.40 -0.07 1.87
CA VAL A 84 -13.44 1.40 1.91
C VAL A 84 -13.92 1.90 3.27
N PHE A 85 -13.13 2.78 3.88
CA PHE A 85 -13.45 3.49 5.10
C PHE A 85 -13.60 4.98 4.80
N ARG A 86 -14.84 5.48 4.84
CA ARG A 86 -15.14 6.89 4.64
C ARG A 86 -15.21 7.61 5.98
N PRO A 87 -14.47 8.71 6.18
CA PRO A 87 -14.59 9.51 7.39
C PRO A 87 -15.90 10.32 7.38
N ASP A 88 -16.44 10.60 8.58
CA ASP A 88 -17.60 11.49 8.73
C ASP A 88 -17.30 12.90 8.22
N LYS A 89 -16.07 13.34 8.36
CA LYS A 89 -15.59 14.66 7.92
C LYS A 89 -14.31 14.51 7.09
N PRO A 90 -14.43 14.23 5.79
CA PRO A 90 -13.26 14.00 4.93
C PRO A 90 -12.46 15.30 4.77
N ASP A 91 -11.13 15.18 4.79
CA ASP A 91 -10.21 16.28 4.53
C ASP A 91 -9.72 16.35 3.09
N GLY A 92 -10.14 15.40 2.25
CA GLY A 92 -9.74 15.27 0.84
C GLY A 92 -8.48 14.41 0.64
N SER A 93 -7.87 13.91 1.70
CA SER A 93 -6.75 12.97 1.60
C SER A 93 -7.19 11.51 1.61
N ALA A 94 -6.32 10.63 1.11
CA ALA A 94 -6.54 9.20 1.15
C ALA A 94 -5.27 8.40 1.43
N MET A 95 -5.46 7.20 1.97
CA MET A 95 -4.39 6.25 2.20
C MET A 95 -4.83 4.82 1.85
N ILE A 96 -4.09 4.17 0.94
CA ILE A 96 -4.21 2.74 0.71
C ILE A 96 -3.33 2.03 1.74
N ILE A 97 -3.86 1.01 2.39
CA ILE A 97 -3.20 0.30 3.49
C ILE A 97 -3.04 -1.17 3.11
N ALA A 98 -1.80 -1.64 3.03
CA ALA A 98 -1.45 -3.03 2.76
C ALA A 98 -1.00 -3.72 4.05
N PRO A 99 -1.78 -4.68 4.59
CA PRO A 99 -1.38 -5.44 5.77
C PRO A 99 -0.12 -6.27 5.54
N GLY A 100 0.60 -6.60 6.61
CA GLY A 100 1.71 -7.54 6.60
C GLY A 100 1.24 -9.00 6.68
N GLY A 101 2.21 -9.90 6.95
CA GLY A 101 1.97 -11.34 7.06
C GLY A 101 2.93 -12.16 6.23
N GLY A 102 4.10 -11.62 5.90
CA GLY A 102 5.20 -12.34 5.26
C GLY A 102 4.92 -12.82 3.84
N TYR A 103 3.96 -12.22 3.12
CA TYR A 103 3.46 -12.67 1.82
C TYR A 103 2.85 -14.09 1.81
N SER A 104 2.53 -14.65 3.00
CA SER A 104 1.85 -15.94 3.13
C SER A 104 0.43 -15.81 3.65
N ARG A 105 0.10 -14.66 4.19
CA ARG A 105 -1.23 -14.23 4.69
C ARG A 105 -1.27 -12.72 4.77
N GLU A 106 -2.42 -12.16 5.11
CA GLU A 106 -2.58 -10.76 5.51
C GLU A 106 -3.13 -10.69 6.93
N MET A 107 -2.51 -9.85 7.77
CA MET A 107 -2.98 -9.50 9.12
C MET A 107 -4.07 -8.44 9.01
N LEU A 108 -5.26 -8.87 8.54
CA LEU A 108 -6.31 -8.00 8.00
C LEU A 108 -6.82 -6.96 8.98
N ASP A 109 -7.12 -7.36 10.22
CA ASP A 109 -7.65 -6.41 11.21
C ASP A 109 -6.54 -5.57 11.84
N PHE A 110 -5.52 -6.20 12.34
CA PHE A 110 -4.47 -5.59 13.12
C PHE A 110 -3.61 -4.56 12.37
N GLU A 111 -3.25 -4.85 11.11
CA GLU A 111 -2.42 -3.98 10.25
C GLU A 111 -3.24 -3.37 9.10
N GLY A 112 -4.55 -3.58 9.08
CA GLY A 112 -5.46 -3.06 8.06
C GLY A 112 -6.63 -2.30 8.64
N MET A 113 -7.68 -3.01 9.08
CA MET A 113 -8.97 -2.40 9.46
C MET A 113 -8.87 -1.44 10.65
N ASP A 114 -8.08 -1.79 11.68
CA ASP A 114 -7.90 -0.95 12.86
C ASP A 114 -7.12 0.31 12.54
N VAL A 115 -6.09 0.17 11.71
CA VAL A 115 -5.30 1.30 11.19
C VAL A 115 -6.20 2.23 10.37
N ALA A 116 -7.04 1.67 9.49
CA ALA A 116 -8.00 2.44 8.70
C ALA A 116 -8.96 3.22 9.59
N ARG A 117 -9.52 2.59 10.64
CA ARG A 117 -10.41 3.27 11.62
C ARG A 117 -9.69 4.42 12.35
N ARG A 118 -8.42 4.23 12.73
CA ARG A 118 -7.62 5.27 13.41
C ARG A 118 -7.45 6.51 12.54
N PHE A 119 -7.07 6.33 11.27
CA PHE A 119 -6.83 7.45 10.35
C PHE A 119 -8.14 8.04 9.79
N ASN A 120 -9.17 7.21 9.66
CA ASN A 120 -10.51 7.65 9.32
C ASN A 120 -11.05 8.65 10.35
N GLY A 121 -10.79 8.42 11.65
CA GLY A 121 -11.08 9.36 12.73
C GLY A 121 -10.36 10.72 12.61
N ALA A 122 -9.28 10.79 11.83
CA ALA A 122 -8.56 12.03 11.52
C ALA A 122 -9.03 12.71 10.22
N GLY A 123 -10.03 12.16 9.54
CA GLY A 123 -10.59 12.73 8.30
C GLY A 123 -10.01 12.13 7.00
N ILE A 124 -9.11 11.14 7.11
CA ILE A 124 -8.46 10.49 5.96
C ILE A 124 -9.33 9.35 5.45
N THR A 125 -9.65 9.34 4.15
CA THR A 125 -10.32 8.18 3.52
C THR A 125 -9.33 7.03 3.39
N CYS A 126 -9.65 5.87 3.95
CA CYS A 126 -8.77 4.71 3.93
C CYS A 126 -9.32 3.58 3.07
N PHE A 127 -8.39 2.90 2.36
CA PHE A 127 -8.66 1.75 1.52
C PHE A 127 -7.78 0.60 1.98
N VAL A 128 -8.33 -0.39 2.67
CA VAL A 128 -7.56 -1.58 3.08
C VAL A 128 -7.48 -2.53 1.91
N LEU A 129 -6.28 -2.72 1.40
CA LEU A 129 -6.00 -3.55 0.24
C LEU A 129 -5.82 -5.01 0.68
N ARG A 130 -6.67 -5.88 0.18
CA ARG A 130 -6.48 -7.33 0.22
C ARG A 130 -5.84 -7.75 -1.09
N TYR A 131 -4.51 -7.82 -1.08
CA TYR A 131 -3.72 -8.15 -2.26
C TYR A 131 -3.48 -9.65 -2.39
N ARG A 132 -3.31 -10.13 -3.59
CA ARG A 132 -3.01 -11.53 -3.86
C ARG A 132 -1.66 -11.95 -3.29
N LEU A 133 -1.63 -13.16 -2.74
CA LEU A 133 -0.42 -13.72 -2.15
C LEU A 133 0.39 -14.50 -3.19
N PRO A 134 1.70 -14.20 -3.34
CA PRO A 134 2.53 -14.75 -4.42
C PRO A 134 2.60 -16.27 -4.45
N GLY A 135 2.56 -16.91 -3.26
CA GLY A 135 2.70 -18.35 -3.09
C GLY A 135 1.49 -19.19 -3.53
N GLU A 136 0.40 -18.57 -3.99
CA GLU A 136 -0.88 -19.24 -4.23
C GLU A 136 -1.04 -19.75 -5.68
N GLY A 137 0.05 -19.87 -6.44
CA GLY A 137 0.03 -20.50 -7.75
C GLY A 137 -0.09 -19.55 -8.94
N TRP A 138 -0.09 -18.25 -8.70
CA TRP A 138 -0.14 -17.22 -9.75
C TRP A 138 1.08 -17.30 -10.67
N ALA A 139 0.87 -17.09 -11.97
CA ALA A 139 1.98 -16.90 -12.91
C ALA A 139 2.75 -15.60 -12.57
N ASN A 140 4.08 -15.63 -12.76
CA ASN A 140 4.95 -14.49 -12.42
C ASN A 140 4.72 -13.97 -10.99
N ARG A 141 4.66 -14.91 -10.05
CA ARG A 141 4.33 -14.70 -8.64
C ARG A 141 4.94 -13.46 -8.00
N GLN A 142 6.18 -13.13 -8.36
CA GLN A 142 6.93 -12.00 -7.82
C GLN A 142 6.31 -10.64 -8.14
N HIS A 143 5.55 -10.55 -9.23
CA HIS A 143 4.89 -9.31 -9.65
C HIS A 143 3.49 -9.13 -9.04
N VAL A 144 2.88 -10.20 -8.55
CA VAL A 144 1.46 -10.23 -8.17
C VAL A 144 1.06 -9.18 -7.14
N PRO A 145 1.78 -8.98 -6.02
CA PRO A 145 1.43 -7.91 -5.08
C PRO A 145 1.58 -6.51 -5.70
N LEU A 146 2.64 -6.28 -6.48
CA LEU A 146 2.86 -4.98 -7.14
C LEU A 146 1.81 -4.68 -8.20
N GLN A 147 1.35 -5.69 -8.95
CA GLN A 147 0.22 -5.55 -9.88
C GLN A 147 -1.02 -5.01 -9.15
N ASP A 148 -1.36 -5.61 -8.01
CA ASP A 148 -2.51 -5.21 -7.22
C ASP A 148 -2.33 -3.82 -6.60
N ALA A 149 -1.12 -3.47 -6.14
CA ALA A 149 -0.83 -2.14 -5.60
C ALA A 149 -0.89 -1.05 -6.68
N GLN A 150 -0.32 -1.27 -7.87
CA GLN A 150 -0.44 -0.34 -8.99
C GLN A 150 -1.90 -0.16 -9.39
N ARG A 151 -2.65 -1.27 -9.49
CA ARG A 151 -4.07 -1.23 -9.84
C ARG A 151 -4.90 -0.48 -8.79
N ALA A 152 -4.64 -0.71 -7.50
CA ALA A 152 -5.29 -0.01 -6.39
C ALA A 152 -5.05 1.51 -6.46
N MET A 153 -3.81 1.95 -6.65
CA MET A 153 -3.48 3.37 -6.83
C MET A 153 -4.22 4.01 -8.00
N ARG A 154 -4.23 3.35 -9.16
CA ARG A 154 -4.91 3.79 -10.37
C ARG A 154 -6.42 3.91 -10.18
N LEU A 155 -7.04 2.93 -9.52
CA LEU A 155 -8.47 2.95 -9.22
C LEU A 155 -8.84 4.07 -8.24
N VAL A 156 -8.09 4.26 -7.16
CA VAL A 156 -8.37 5.32 -6.18
C VAL A 156 -8.18 6.69 -6.82
N ARG A 157 -7.08 6.92 -7.52
CA ARG A 157 -6.80 8.20 -8.19
C ARG A 157 -7.80 8.48 -9.31
N GLY A 158 -8.09 7.52 -10.17
CA GLY A 158 -9.06 7.68 -11.25
C GLY A 158 -10.50 7.93 -10.77
N ASN A 159 -10.79 7.60 -9.51
CA ASN A 159 -12.07 7.83 -8.85
C ASN A 159 -12.01 8.92 -7.77
N ALA A 160 -10.97 9.73 -7.72
CA ALA A 160 -10.78 10.74 -6.69
C ALA A 160 -12.01 11.63 -6.50
N ALA A 161 -12.62 12.10 -7.60
CA ALA A 161 -13.83 12.93 -7.55
C ALA A 161 -15.01 12.22 -6.86
N ARG A 162 -15.20 10.91 -7.09
CA ARG A 162 -16.27 10.11 -6.45
C ARG A 162 -16.11 10.03 -4.94
N TYR A 163 -14.86 10.01 -4.48
CA TYR A 163 -14.51 9.92 -3.06
C TYR A 163 -14.29 11.28 -2.41
N GLY A 164 -14.39 12.39 -3.18
CA GLY A 164 -14.10 13.74 -2.69
C GLY A 164 -12.62 13.94 -2.35
N LEU A 165 -11.73 13.26 -3.08
CA LEU A 165 -10.29 13.27 -2.84
C LEU A 165 -9.58 14.28 -3.73
N ASP A 166 -8.47 14.79 -3.22
CA ASP A 166 -7.44 15.47 -3.98
C ASP A 166 -6.45 14.42 -4.52
N GLU A 167 -6.29 14.32 -5.83
CA GLU A 167 -5.41 13.35 -6.49
C GLU A 167 -3.94 13.49 -6.06
N ALA A 168 -3.54 14.69 -5.58
CA ALA A 168 -2.21 14.95 -5.07
C ALA A 168 -2.00 14.49 -3.61
N HIS A 169 -3.06 14.02 -2.93
CA HIS A 169 -3.02 13.64 -1.52
C HIS A 169 -3.39 12.17 -1.29
N ILE A 170 -2.98 11.28 -2.20
CA ILE A 170 -3.24 9.84 -2.12
C ILE A 170 -1.94 9.11 -1.81
N GLY A 171 -1.80 8.57 -0.60
CA GLY A 171 -0.63 7.84 -0.16
C GLY A 171 -0.82 6.33 -0.10
N PHE A 172 0.30 5.63 0.09
CA PHE A 172 0.33 4.18 0.27
C PHE A 172 1.10 3.81 1.54
N MET A 173 0.43 3.11 2.45
CA MET A 173 0.99 2.59 3.70
C MET A 173 1.06 1.07 3.62
N GLY A 174 2.07 0.49 4.26
CA GLY A 174 2.12 -0.97 4.41
C GLY A 174 2.98 -1.39 5.59
N PHE A 175 2.73 -2.60 6.07
CA PHE A 175 3.32 -3.14 7.28
C PHE A 175 4.15 -4.39 6.99
N SER A 176 5.37 -4.50 7.51
CA SER A 176 6.21 -5.69 7.34
C SER A 176 6.38 -6.09 5.85
N ALA A 177 5.85 -7.21 5.40
CA ALA A 177 5.78 -7.57 3.98
C ALA A 177 4.91 -6.60 3.17
N GLY A 178 3.81 -6.08 3.74
CA GLY A 178 3.06 -4.96 3.17
C GLY A 178 3.88 -3.66 3.13
N GLY A 179 4.84 -3.49 4.06
CA GLY A 179 5.83 -2.43 4.03
C GLY A 179 6.80 -2.56 2.85
N HIS A 180 7.17 -3.78 2.48
CA HIS A 180 7.86 -4.06 1.23
C HIS A 180 7.00 -3.66 0.02
N LEU A 181 5.70 -3.97 0.06
CA LEU A 181 4.78 -3.56 -1.00
C LEU A 181 4.63 -2.04 -1.09
N ALA A 182 4.60 -1.32 0.05
CA ALA A 182 4.59 0.14 0.08
C ALA A 182 5.87 0.76 -0.50
N ALA A 183 7.02 0.17 -0.20
CA ALA A 183 8.29 0.58 -0.81
C ALA A 183 8.34 0.17 -2.30
N SER A 184 7.75 -0.99 -2.69
CA SER A 184 7.69 -1.43 -4.09
C SER A 184 6.88 -0.46 -4.95
N ILE A 185 5.67 -0.09 -4.53
CA ILE A 185 4.86 0.87 -5.28
C ILE A 185 5.49 2.27 -5.30
N ALA A 186 6.28 2.63 -4.30
CA ALA A 186 6.99 3.90 -4.25
C ALA A 186 8.20 3.96 -5.22
N THR A 187 8.82 2.83 -5.54
CA THR A 187 10.06 2.77 -6.35
C THR A 187 9.87 2.09 -7.70
N CYS A 188 8.74 1.42 -7.91
CA CYS A 188 8.42 0.64 -9.11
C CYS A 188 6.98 0.95 -9.63
N PHE A 189 6.50 2.18 -9.39
CA PHE A 189 5.14 2.59 -9.75
C PHE A 189 4.89 2.58 -11.26
N ASP A 190 5.91 2.73 -12.08
CA ASP A 190 5.89 2.76 -13.55
C ASP A 190 6.40 1.46 -14.20
N ASP A 191 6.83 0.47 -13.42
CA ASP A 191 7.23 -0.84 -13.95
C ASP A 191 6.04 -1.54 -14.65
N ASN A 192 6.29 -2.08 -15.84
CA ASN A 192 5.28 -2.80 -16.62
C ASN A 192 5.11 -4.24 -16.12
N VAL A 193 4.39 -4.43 -15.02
CA VAL A 193 4.19 -5.75 -14.39
C VAL A 193 2.93 -6.48 -14.86
N TYR A 194 2.04 -5.81 -15.59
CA TYR A 194 0.86 -6.40 -16.24
C TYR A 194 0.43 -5.60 -17.46
N LYS A 195 -0.39 -6.23 -18.34
CA LYS A 195 -0.99 -5.56 -19.50
C LYS A 195 -2.23 -4.80 -19.08
N ALA A 196 -2.41 -3.59 -19.61
CA ALA A 196 -3.59 -2.76 -19.35
C ALA A 196 -4.87 -3.55 -19.67
N VAL A 197 -5.84 -3.51 -18.76
CA VAL A 197 -7.14 -4.18 -18.86
C VAL A 197 -8.30 -3.22 -19.11
N ASP A 198 -8.15 -1.95 -18.72
CA ASP A 198 -9.13 -0.90 -18.95
C ASP A 198 -8.48 0.51 -18.92
N ALA A 199 -9.33 1.56 -18.99
CA ALA A 199 -8.88 2.94 -19.04
C ALA A 199 -8.21 3.42 -17.73
N PHE A 200 -8.46 2.78 -16.59
CA PHE A 200 -7.77 3.14 -15.34
C PHE A 200 -6.27 2.85 -15.40
N ASP A 201 -5.84 1.94 -16.25
CA ASP A 201 -4.42 1.61 -16.39
C ASP A 201 -3.60 2.68 -17.12
N GLN A 202 -4.26 3.72 -17.63
CA GLN A 202 -3.61 4.95 -18.12
C GLN A 202 -3.41 6.00 -17.02
N VAL A 203 -3.96 5.79 -15.81
CA VAL A 203 -3.81 6.67 -14.66
C VAL A 203 -2.46 6.38 -13.99
N ASP A 204 -1.80 7.44 -13.50
CA ASP A 204 -0.53 7.30 -12.78
C ASP A 204 -0.71 6.50 -11.47
N ALA A 205 0.17 5.49 -11.28
CA ALA A 205 0.19 4.65 -10.10
C ALA A 205 1.12 5.18 -8.99
N ARG A 206 1.86 6.27 -9.21
CA ARG A 206 2.81 6.81 -8.23
C ARG A 206 2.06 7.34 -7.00
N PRO A 207 2.35 6.88 -5.77
CA PRO A 207 1.78 7.46 -4.57
C PRO A 207 2.24 8.91 -4.37
N SER A 208 1.42 9.76 -3.74
CA SER A 208 1.83 11.10 -3.33
C SER A 208 2.82 11.07 -2.17
N PHE A 209 2.69 10.05 -1.32
CA PHE A 209 3.61 9.74 -0.22
C PHE A 209 3.58 8.24 0.09
N SER A 210 4.65 7.73 0.72
CA SER A 210 4.79 6.32 1.12
C SER A 210 5.04 6.19 2.62
N VAL A 211 4.44 5.14 3.22
CA VAL A 211 4.54 4.90 4.66
C VAL A 211 4.87 3.42 4.93
N PRO A 212 6.13 2.98 4.70
CA PRO A 212 6.56 1.63 5.04
C PRO A 212 6.84 1.52 6.56
N MET A 213 6.03 0.70 7.24
CA MET A 213 6.11 0.45 8.67
C MET A 213 6.89 -0.84 8.94
N TYR A 214 7.94 -0.78 9.76
CA TYR A 214 8.86 -1.92 10.02
C TYR A 214 9.05 -2.84 8.80
N PRO A 215 9.42 -2.24 7.65
CA PRO A 215 9.31 -2.90 6.36
C PRO A 215 10.37 -3.96 6.15
N VAL A 216 10.01 -5.04 5.48
CA VAL A 216 10.98 -5.81 4.69
C VAL A 216 11.43 -4.91 3.54
N ILE A 217 12.72 -4.84 3.26
CA ILE A 217 13.29 -4.02 2.17
C ILE A 217 14.29 -4.84 1.35
N THR A 218 15.34 -5.35 1.99
CA THR A 218 16.29 -6.23 1.29
C THR A 218 15.75 -7.64 1.16
N LEU A 219 15.97 -8.26 0.01
CA LEU A 219 15.74 -9.69 -0.18
C LEU A 219 17.08 -10.46 -0.33
N GLY A 220 18.20 -9.75 -0.17
CA GLY A 220 19.57 -10.29 -0.12
C GLY A 220 20.02 -10.65 1.30
N GLU A 221 21.22 -10.21 1.65
CA GLU A 221 21.77 -10.37 2.99
C GLU A 221 20.94 -9.59 4.02
N GLY A 222 20.62 -10.22 5.14
CA GLY A 222 19.75 -9.63 6.17
C GLY A 222 18.26 -9.62 5.83
N ALA A 223 17.84 -10.33 4.77
CA ALA A 223 16.43 -10.46 4.42
C ALA A 223 15.64 -11.25 5.46
N HIS A 224 14.37 -10.91 5.62
CA HIS A 224 13.40 -11.83 6.21
C HIS A 224 13.14 -12.98 5.24
N VAL A 225 13.80 -14.13 5.49
CA VAL A 225 13.83 -15.27 4.57
C VAL A 225 12.44 -15.79 4.19
N GLY A 226 11.50 -15.77 5.15
CA GLY A 226 10.12 -16.15 4.89
C GLY A 226 9.46 -15.28 3.81
N SER A 227 9.52 -13.96 3.95
CA SER A 227 8.98 -13.02 2.95
C SER A 227 9.64 -13.17 1.59
N ARG A 228 10.99 -13.30 1.57
CA ARG A 228 11.73 -13.52 0.32
C ARG A 228 11.25 -14.78 -0.41
N ASN A 229 11.19 -15.90 0.30
CA ASN A 229 10.82 -17.19 -0.30
C ASN A 229 9.35 -17.20 -0.74
N ASN A 230 8.47 -16.53 0.00
CA ASN A 230 7.07 -16.40 -0.38
C ASN A 230 6.89 -15.51 -1.61
N LEU A 231 7.66 -14.43 -1.75
CA LEU A 231 7.59 -13.55 -2.92
C LEU A 231 8.29 -14.17 -4.13
N LEU A 232 9.54 -14.60 -3.99
CA LEU A 232 10.41 -14.96 -5.11
C LEU A 232 10.50 -16.48 -5.36
N GLY A 233 10.03 -17.30 -4.44
CA GLY A 233 10.30 -18.73 -4.43
C GLY A 233 11.51 -19.10 -3.56
N PRO A 234 11.75 -20.41 -3.35
CA PRO A 234 12.76 -20.87 -2.39
C PRO A 234 14.20 -20.65 -2.86
N ASN A 235 14.45 -20.60 -4.16
CA ASN A 235 15.77 -20.44 -4.77
C ASN A 235 15.75 -19.35 -5.84
N PRO A 236 15.53 -18.08 -5.47
CA PRO A 236 15.48 -17.00 -6.44
C PRO A 236 16.85 -16.75 -7.07
N SER A 237 16.86 -16.32 -8.33
CA SER A 237 18.09 -15.85 -8.97
C SER A 237 18.59 -14.56 -8.31
N LYS A 238 19.89 -14.30 -8.46
CA LYS A 238 20.47 -13.06 -7.92
C LYS A 238 19.80 -11.81 -8.49
N GLU A 239 19.46 -11.84 -9.77
CA GLU A 239 18.80 -10.75 -10.48
C GLU A 239 17.41 -10.42 -9.87
N LEU A 240 16.64 -11.44 -9.51
CA LEU A 240 15.35 -11.25 -8.83
C LEU A 240 15.55 -10.71 -7.42
N VAL A 241 16.54 -11.22 -6.68
CA VAL A 241 16.87 -10.72 -5.34
C VAL A 241 17.28 -9.25 -5.41
N ASP A 242 18.16 -8.88 -6.35
CA ASP A 242 18.61 -7.51 -6.53
C ASP A 242 17.46 -6.59 -6.94
N PHE A 243 16.60 -7.04 -7.89
CA PHE A 243 15.45 -6.26 -8.39
C PHE A 243 14.44 -5.93 -7.28
N TYR A 244 14.14 -6.89 -6.40
CA TYR A 244 13.19 -6.72 -5.30
C TYR A 244 13.85 -6.28 -3.97
N SER A 245 15.14 -5.96 -3.98
CA SER A 245 15.82 -5.27 -2.87
C SER A 245 15.68 -3.76 -3.04
N LEU A 246 14.65 -3.18 -2.45
CA LEU A 246 14.11 -1.87 -2.82
C LEU A 246 15.01 -0.68 -2.46
N GLN A 247 15.96 -0.84 -1.54
CA GLN A 247 16.99 0.16 -1.29
C GLN A 247 17.85 0.46 -2.53
N THR A 248 17.90 -0.47 -3.49
CA THR A 248 18.63 -0.28 -4.75
C THR A 248 17.80 0.37 -5.85
N ARG A 249 16.49 0.55 -5.62
CA ARG A 249 15.53 1.05 -6.58
C ARG A 249 15.10 2.51 -6.32
N VAL A 250 15.60 3.12 -5.25
CA VAL A 250 15.26 4.50 -4.89
C VAL A 250 15.86 5.46 -5.91
N LEU A 251 15.01 6.31 -6.49
CA LEU A 251 15.35 7.37 -7.44
C LEU A 251 14.87 8.73 -6.91
N ALA A 252 15.23 9.80 -7.60
CA ALA A 252 14.86 11.16 -7.19
C ALA A 252 13.35 11.45 -7.26
N ASP A 253 12.60 10.69 -8.04
CA ASP A 253 11.15 10.75 -8.18
C ASP A 253 10.38 9.80 -7.23
N THR A 254 11.09 9.02 -6.41
CA THR A 254 10.48 8.27 -5.30
C THR A 254 9.71 9.26 -4.41
N PRO A 255 8.43 8.95 -4.01
CA PRO A 255 7.63 9.89 -3.24
C PRO A 255 8.19 10.14 -1.83
N PRO A 256 7.86 11.30 -1.21
CA PRO A 256 8.17 11.55 0.19
C PRO A 256 7.76 10.38 1.08
N THR A 257 8.62 10.00 2.04
CA THR A 257 8.48 8.73 2.76
C THR A 257 8.60 8.92 4.27
N PHE A 258 7.63 8.36 5.00
CA PHE A 258 7.67 8.25 6.46
C PHE A 258 7.89 6.78 6.87
N ILE A 259 8.84 6.52 7.77
CA ILE A 259 9.21 5.17 8.22
C ILE A 259 9.11 5.11 9.74
N ALA A 260 8.55 4.03 10.30
CA ALA A 260 8.63 3.74 11.72
C ALA A 260 9.03 2.29 11.97
N VAL A 261 10.00 2.08 12.86
CA VAL A 261 10.59 0.77 13.17
C VAL A 261 11.10 0.74 14.60
N ALA A 262 11.23 -0.45 15.20
CA ALA A 262 11.82 -0.63 16.52
C ALA A 262 13.24 -1.22 16.41
N ALA A 263 14.17 -0.72 17.22
CA ALA A 263 15.56 -1.15 17.20
C ALA A 263 15.75 -2.60 17.69
N ASP A 264 14.82 -3.06 18.52
CA ASP A 264 14.77 -4.43 19.05
C ASP A 264 14.00 -5.42 18.16
N ASP A 265 13.68 -5.05 16.89
CA ASP A 265 13.07 -5.95 15.93
C ASP A 265 14.06 -7.05 15.52
N THR A 266 13.77 -8.29 15.93
CA THR A 266 14.58 -9.48 15.62
C THR A 266 14.04 -10.30 14.44
N VAL A 267 12.88 -9.93 13.90
CA VAL A 267 12.22 -10.61 12.76
C VAL A 267 12.63 -9.97 11.44
N VAL A 268 12.49 -8.66 11.36
CA VAL A 268 12.96 -7.86 10.22
C VAL A 268 14.01 -6.87 10.75
N LEU A 269 15.25 -7.26 10.63
CA LEU A 269 16.38 -6.49 11.19
C LEU A 269 16.39 -5.06 10.65
N PRO A 270 16.39 -4.01 11.50
CA PRO A 270 16.29 -2.62 11.07
C PRO A 270 17.44 -2.17 10.15
N LEU A 271 18.68 -2.59 10.45
CA LEU A 271 19.86 -2.12 9.75
C LEU A 271 19.83 -2.46 8.24
N PRO A 272 19.65 -3.73 7.81
CA PRO A 272 19.63 -4.05 6.39
C PRO A 272 18.30 -3.70 5.68
N ASN A 273 17.28 -3.37 6.42
CA ASN A 273 15.95 -3.05 5.88
C ASN A 273 15.61 -1.56 6.01
N ALA A 274 14.94 -1.13 7.06
CA ALA A 274 14.44 0.23 7.22
C ALA A 274 15.55 1.31 7.13
N LEU A 275 16.70 1.08 7.77
CA LEU A 275 17.81 2.04 7.76
C LEU A 275 18.55 2.06 6.41
N ALA A 276 18.69 0.92 5.75
CA ALA A 276 19.25 0.87 4.38
C ALA A 276 18.35 1.63 3.39
N TYR A 277 17.03 1.47 3.51
CA TYR A 277 16.07 2.19 2.67
C TYR A 277 16.10 3.69 2.94
N TYR A 278 16.07 4.09 4.21
CA TYR A 278 16.19 5.50 4.60
C TYR A 278 17.49 6.13 4.07
N THR A 279 18.62 5.41 4.17
CA THR A 279 19.89 5.86 3.62
C THR A 279 19.80 6.09 2.11
N ALA A 280 19.17 5.18 1.37
CA ALA A 280 18.99 5.33 -0.07
C ALA A 280 18.10 6.53 -0.43
N LEU A 281 17.03 6.76 0.35
CA LEU A 281 16.16 7.96 0.21
C LEU A 281 16.97 9.25 0.41
N GLN A 282 17.82 9.32 1.45
CA GLN A 282 18.67 10.48 1.71
C GLN A 282 19.69 10.72 0.60
N VAL A 283 20.35 9.67 0.10
CA VAL A 283 21.29 9.75 -1.03
C VAL A 283 20.59 10.29 -2.29
N SER A 284 19.36 9.86 -2.55
CA SER A 284 18.53 10.30 -3.68
C SER A 284 17.83 11.64 -3.43
N ARG A 285 18.04 12.27 -2.26
CA ARG A 285 17.42 13.55 -1.85
C ARG A 285 15.89 13.49 -1.82
N VAL A 286 15.32 12.35 -1.53
CA VAL A 286 13.89 12.20 -1.31
C VAL A 286 13.54 12.69 0.08
N PRO A 287 12.56 13.60 0.25
CA PRO A 287 12.09 14.02 1.56
C PRO A 287 11.66 12.80 2.37
N SER A 288 12.30 12.55 3.51
CA SER A 288 11.98 11.35 4.29
C SER A 288 12.26 11.55 5.77
N GLU A 289 11.41 10.91 6.58
CA GLU A 289 11.49 10.90 8.04
C GLU A 289 11.48 9.45 8.54
N ILE A 290 12.33 9.14 9.52
CA ILE A 290 12.39 7.83 10.16
C ILE A 290 12.31 7.95 11.68
N HIS A 291 11.46 7.14 12.30
CA HIS A 291 11.37 6.96 13.74
C HIS A 291 11.88 5.58 14.13
N LEU A 292 13.04 5.54 14.74
CA LEU A 292 13.63 4.33 15.31
C LEU A 292 13.38 4.31 16.81
N PHE A 293 12.35 3.57 17.22
CA PHE A 293 12.05 3.38 18.64
C PHE A 293 13.02 2.38 19.28
N GLU A 294 13.44 2.64 20.52
CA GLU A 294 14.34 1.73 21.23
C GLU A 294 13.73 0.33 21.37
N ALA A 295 12.44 0.25 21.69
CA ALA A 295 11.73 -0.99 21.93
C ALA A 295 10.34 -0.96 21.31
N GLY A 296 9.91 -2.09 20.78
CA GLY A 296 8.60 -2.31 20.14
C GLY A 296 8.48 -3.70 19.54
N GLY A 297 9.61 -4.30 19.19
CA GLY A 297 9.67 -5.57 18.46
C GLY A 297 9.11 -5.45 17.06
N HIS A 298 8.90 -6.59 16.40
CA HIS A 298 8.25 -6.64 15.09
C HIS A 298 6.74 -6.63 15.21
N GLY A 299 6.09 -5.97 14.24
CA GLY A 299 4.62 -6.03 14.14
C GLY A 299 3.94 -5.33 15.31
N PHE A 300 4.38 -4.13 15.70
CA PHE A 300 3.73 -3.42 16.80
C PHE A 300 2.35 -2.83 16.42
N GLY A 301 2.08 -2.53 15.14
CA GLY A 301 0.81 -1.99 14.65
C GLY A 301 0.28 -0.83 15.51
N LEU A 302 -1.02 -0.87 15.84
CA LEU A 302 -1.60 0.06 16.83
C LEU A 302 -1.67 -0.57 18.22
N ALA A 303 -1.99 -1.83 18.30
CA ALA A 303 -2.46 -2.46 19.53
C ALA A 303 -1.34 -2.90 20.47
N ARG A 304 -0.19 -3.32 19.93
CA ARG A 304 0.98 -3.71 20.73
C ARG A 304 1.78 -2.53 21.24
N THR A 305 1.28 -1.32 21.00
CA THR A 305 1.94 -0.06 21.37
C THR A 305 1.51 0.49 22.72
N VAL A 306 0.43 -0.01 23.31
CA VAL A 306 -0.12 0.51 24.57
C VAL A 306 0.95 0.54 25.67
N GLY A 307 1.18 1.73 26.23
CA GLY A 307 2.20 1.96 27.26
C GLY A 307 3.65 1.97 26.74
N ARG A 308 3.86 1.96 25.42
CA ARG A 308 5.20 2.01 24.79
C ARG A 308 5.39 3.30 23.99
N PRO A 309 6.64 3.76 23.79
CA PRO A 309 6.93 4.91 22.91
C PRO A 309 6.39 4.76 21.49
N THR A 310 6.32 3.53 20.99
CA THR A 310 5.73 3.22 19.67
C THR A 310 4.26 3.65 19.54
N ALA A 311 3.53 3.88 20.65
CA ALA A 311 2.15 4.37 20.58
C ALA A 311 2.02 5.75 19.90
N ALA A 312 3.10 6.52 19.84
CA ALA A 312 3.09 7.85 19.24
C ALA A 312 3.14 7.86 17.70
N TRP A 313 3.44 6.73 17.04
CA TRP A 313 3.66 6.72 15.59
C TRP A 313 2.49 7.26 14.75
N PRO A 314 1.21 7.02 15.11
CA PRO A 314 0.12 7.55 14.28
C PRO A 314 0.06 9.09 14.33
N ASP A 315 0.29 9.67 15.49
CA ASP A 315 0.29 11.13 15.66
C ASP A 315 1.53 11.75 15.01
N MET A 316 2.67 11.08 15.03
CA MET A 316 3.88 11.49 14.31
C MET A 316 3.62 11.50 12.79
N LEU A 317 3.00 10.46 12.24
CA LEU A 317 2.62 10.41 10.83
C LEU A 317 1.64 11.53 10.46
N LEU A 318 0.64 11.79 11.30
CA LEU A 318 -0.32 12.88 11.06
C LEU A 318 0.37 14.23 11.00
N ARG A 319 1.30 14.51 11.93
CA ARG A 319 2.10 15.76 11.96
C ARG A 319 3.02 15.87 10.75
N TRP A 320 3.70 14.78 10.40
CA TRP A 320 4.54 14.73 9.21
C TRP A 320 3.73 14.98 7.93
N GLY A 321 2.60 14.32 7.78
CA GLY A 321 1.72 14.51 6.62
C GLY A 321 1.14 15.93 6.54
N ALA A 322 0.79 16.55 7.68
CA ALA A 322 0.34 17.93 7.74
C ALA A 322 1.46 18.92 7.36
N SER A 323 2.69 18.68 7.81
CA SER A 323 3.84 19.55 7.46
C SER A 323 4.19 19.51 5.96
N HIS A 324 3.83 18.42 5.28
CA HIS A 324 3.96 18.26 3.82
C HIS A 324 2.70 18.65 3.04
N GLY A 325 1.64 19.08 3.73
CA GLY A 325 0.35 19.46 3.11
C GLY A 325 -0.51 18.27 2.66
N PHE A 326 -0.15 17.02 2.99
CA PHE A 326 -0.93 15.84 2.62
C PHE A 326 -2.21 15.70 3.43
N PHE A 327 -2.19 16.08 4.71
CA PHE A 327 -3.35 16.01 5.61
C PHE A 327 -3.76 17.41 6.06
N LYS A 328 -5.06 17.76 5.90
CA LYS A 328 -5.55 19.12 6.19
C LYS A 328 -6.07 19.28 7.62
N ASN A 329 -6.60 18.21 8.22
CA ASN A 329 -7.25 18.25 9.54
C ASN A 329 -6.37 17.74 10.69
N ALA A 330 -5.11 17.39 10.44
CA ALA A 330 -4.19 17.03 11.51
C ALA A 330 -3.91 18.28 12.37
N VAL A 331 -4.37 18.27 13.60
CA VAL A 331 -4.06 19.33 14.57
C VAL A 331 -2.57 19.25 14.88
N LEU A 332 -1.83 20.27 14.49
CA LEU A 332 -0.40 20.43 14.82
C LEU A 332 -0.20 20.71 16.30
#